data_b930b3e534de81f06263740a0e12e860
#
_entry.id   b930b3e534de81f06263740a0e12e860
#
_cell.length_a   1.000
_cell.length_b   1.000
_cell.length_c   1.000
_cell.angle_alpha   90.00
_cell.angle_beta   90.00
_cell.angle_gamma   90.00
#
_symmetry.space_group_name_H-M   'P 1'
#
loop_
_entity.id
_entity.type
_entity.pdbx_description
1 polymer ?
#
loop_
_entity_poly.entity_id
_entity_poly.type
_entity_poly.pdbx_seq_one_letter_code
_entity_poly.pdbx_strand_id
1 'polypeptide(L)'
;LLDDGWFGNKYPRNGSTAGLGDWQYNRQKLKNGISALGKAATASGVKFGIWIEPEMVNPKSELYENHPDWIIRQPERKEYYMRNQLVLDLTNPRVQDFIYKTVDDIFKEVPEVAFIKWDCNSLIYNANSPTLKNQDHFYLEYIRGLNSVLDRIRKKYPKTPMMLCAGGGSRVDYAALQYFTEFWPSDNTNPYDRIFIQWEYSYYFPAIAIDNHIT
;
A
#
# COMPACT_ATOMS: atom_id res chain seq x y z
N LEU A 1 11.12 -10.26 -2.24
CA LEU A 1 9.90 -9.46 -2.32
C LEU A 1 9.25 -9.65 -3.69
N LEU A 2 7.95 -9.99 -3.72
CA LEU A 2 7.12 -9.92 -4.92
C LEU A 2 6.54 -8.50 -4.99
N ASP A 3 7.09 -7.67 -5.86
CA ASP A 3 6.70 -6.27 -6.04
C ASP A 3 5.47 -6.13 -6.95
N ASP A 4 5.12 -4.93 -7.42
CA ASP A 4 3.92 -4.60 -8.21
C ASP A 4 3.71 -5.55 -9.42
N GLY A 5 2.46 -5.79 -9.78
CA GLY A 5 2.10 -6.52 -11.00
C GLY A 5 1.58 -7.95 -10.82
N TRP A 6 1.46 -8.45 -9.59
CA TRP A 6 1.05 -9.84 -9.32
C TRP A 6 -0.47 -10.09 -9.37
N PHE A 7 -1.29 -9.07 -9.37
CA PHE A 7 -2.75 -9.10 -9.14
C PHE A 7 -3.60 -8.68 -10.34
N GLY A 8 -4.92 -8.77 -10.18
CA GLY A 8 -5.93 -8.40 -11.14
C GLY A 8 -6.19 -9.49 -12.20
N ASN A 9 -7.40 -9.99 -12.29
CA ASN A 9 -7.79 -11.01 -13.28
C ASN A 9 -8.55 -10.41 -14.46
N LYS A 10 -9.63 -9.68 -14.22
CA LYS A 10 -10.39 -8.97 -15.26
C LYS A 10 -9.58 -7.81 -15.85
N TYR A 11 -8.90 -7.10 -14.99
CA TYR A 11 -8.01 -5.97 -15.33
C TYR A 11 -6.58 -6.26 -14.84
N PRO A 12 -5.78 -7.02 -15.60
CA PRO A 12 -4.43 -7.40 -15.17
C PRO A 12 -3.54 -6.19 -14.94
N ARG A 13 -2.82 -6.22 -13.82
CA ARG A 13 -1.80 -5.21 -13.50
C ARG A 13 -0.56 -5.40 -14.39
N ASN A 14 -0.65 -4.94 -15.65
CA ASN A 14 0.47 -4.97 -16.63
C ASN A 14 1.19 -3.62 -16.76
N GLY A 15 0.78 -2.64 -15.96
CA GLY A 15 1.29 -1.28 -15.93
C GLY A 15 0.44 -0.44 -14.99
N SER A 16 0.64 0.87 -14.97
CA SER A 16 0.00 1.77 -13.99
C SER A 16 -1.48 2.06 -14.23
N THR A 17 -2.06 1.64 -15.37
CA THR A 17 -3.38 2.11 -15.80
C THR A 17 -4.56 1.23 -15.34
N ALA A 18 -4.29 0.06 -14.75
CA ALA A 18 -5.32 -0.91 -14.40
C ALA A 18 -4.92 -1.76 -13.19
N GLY A 19 -5.90 -2.38 -12.56
CA GLY A 19 -5.76 -3.48 -11.60
C GLY A 19 -5.65 -3.07 -10.13
N LEU A 20 -5.22 -1.84 -9.78
CA LEU A 20 -5.22 -1.44 -8.37
C LEU A 20 -6.63 -1.50 -7.79
N GLY A 21 -6.74 -2.15 -6.64
CA GLY A 21 -8.01 -2.47 -6.00
C GLY A 21 -8.39 -3.95 -6.11
N ASP A 22 -7.92 -4.65 -7.15
CA ASP A 22 -8.26 -6.05 -7.43
C ASP A 22 -7.14 -6.98 -6.92
N TRP A 23 -7.09 -7.20 -5.61
CA TRP A 23 -5.97 -7.86 -4.91
C TRP A 23 -5.95 -9.40 -5.01
N GLN A 24 -6.69 -9.98 -5.96
CA GLN A 24 -6.56 -11.40 -6.28
C GLN A 24 -5.36 -11.62 -7.23
N TYR A 25 -4.53 -12.62 -6.94
CA TYR A 25 -3.40 -12.93 -7.82
C TYR A 25 -3.85 -13.21 -9.25
N ASN A 26 -3.06 -12.75 -10.20
CA ASN A 26 -3.33 -12.96 -11.62
C ASN A 26 -3.03 -14.41 -12.01
N ARG A 27 -4.07 -15.17 -12.38
CA ARG A 27 -3.99 -16.60 -12.68
C ARG A 27 -3.19 -16.93 -13.93
N GLN A 28 -3.05 -15.98 -14.86
CA GLN A 28 -2.24 -16.18 -16.06
C GLN A 28 -0.75 -16.04 -15.75
N LYS A 29 -0.39 -15.07 -14.89
CA LYS A 29 1.00 -14.82 -14.48
C LYS A 29 1.48 -15.86 -13.47
N LEU A 30 0.63 -16.23 -12.54
CA LEU A 30 0.94 -17.10 -11.40
C LEU A 30 0.10 -18.39 -11.50
N LYS A 31 0.40 -19.24 -12.46
CA LYS A 31 -0.38 -20.45 -12.76
C LYS A 31 -0.56 -21.42 -11.58
N ASN A 32 0.44 -21.45 -10.68
CA ASN A 32 0.42 -22.29 -9.48
C ASN A 32 -0.06 -21.54 -8.21
N GLY A 33 -0.56 -20.31 -8.38
CA GLY A 33 -0.96 -19.44 -7.28
C GLY A 33 0.21 -18.76 -6.57
N ILE A 34 -0.12 -17.75 -5.79
CA ILE A 34 0.86 -16.99 -5.02
C ILE A 34 1.45 -17.82 -3.86
N SER A 35 0.65 -18.72 -3.27
CA SER A 35 1.10 -19.63 -2.21
C SER A 35 2.25 -20.53 -2.65
N ALA A 36 2.28 -20.94 -3.93
CA ALA A 36 3.40 -21.72 -4.46
C ALA A 36 4.74 -20.95 -4.42
N LEU A 37 4.70 -19.62 -4.63
CA LEU A 37 5.89 -18.77 -4.51
C LEU A 37 6.36 -18.66 -3.05
N GLY A 38 5.44 -18.48 -2.11
CA GLY A 38 5.77 -18.45 -0.68
C GLY A 38 6.44 -19.74 -0.23
N LYS A 39 5.88 -20.88 -0.60
CA LYS A 39 6.45 -22.21 -0.31
C LYS A 39 7.82 -22.42 -0.95
N ALA A 40 7.97 -22.03 -2.22
CA ALA A 40 9.24 -22.14 -2.93
C ALA A 40 10.33 -21.26 -2.29
N ALA A 41 10.00 -20.03 -1.90
CA ALA A 41 10.91 -19.15 -1.18
C ALA A 41 11.39 -19.80 0.13
N THR A 42 10.46 -20.29 0.94
CA THR A 42 10.76 -20.96 2.22
C THR A 42 11.61 -22.21 2.00
N ALA A 43 11.29 -23.02 1.00
CA ALA A 43 12.08 -24.21 0.66
C ALA A 43 13.52 -23.87 0.20
N SER A 44 13.70 -22.67 -0.35
CA SER A 44 15.03 -22.13 -0.75
C SER A 44 15.76 -21.40 0.39
N GLY A 45 15.22 -21.41 1.62
CA GLY A 45 15.83 -20.75 2.78
C GLY A 45 15.66 -19.22 2.82
N VAL A 46 14.78 -18.65 1.98
CA VAL A 46 14.49 -17.20 1.94
C VAL A 46 13.08 -16.91 2.41
N LYS A 47 12.92 -15.77 3.09
CA LYS A 47 11.60 -15.27 3.51
C LYS A 47 10.86 -14.67 2.34
N PHE A 48 9.53 -14.87 2.29
CA PHE A 48 8.66 -14.32 1.27
C PHE A 48 8.05 -12.98 1.71
N GLY A 49 8.19 -11.94 0.89
CA GLY A 49 7.56 -10.66 1.09
C GLY A 49 6.68 -10.25 -0.09
N ILE A 50 5.71 -9.38 0.16
CA ILE A 50 4.74 -8.94 -0.82
C ILE A 50 4.52 -7.43 -0.77
N TRP A 51 4.39 -6.81 -1.95
CA TRP A 51 4.03 -5.42 -2.14
C TRP A 51 2.50 -5.28 -2.26
N ILE A 52 1.96 -4.27 -1.62
CA ILE A 52 0.57 -3.83 -1.76
C ILE A 52 0.48 -2.30 -1.77
N GLU A 53 -0.53 -1.75 -2.45
CA GLU A 53 -0.89 -0.34 -2.46
C GLU A 53 -2.39 -0.19 -2.17
N PRO A 54 -2.85 -0.55 -0.95
CA PRO A 54 -4.26 -0.84 -0.71
C PRO A 54 -5.13 0.40 -0.52
N GLU A 55 -4.52 1.58 -0.42
CA GLU A 55 -5.21 2.87 -0.33
C GLU A 55 -5.59 3.43 -1.72
N MET A 56 -5.10 2.78 -2.79
CA MET A 56 -5.25 3.26 -4.17
C MET A 56 -6.15 2.35 -4.98
N VAL A 57 -6.81 2.93 -5.99
CA VAL A 57 -7.64 2.22 -6.94
C VAL A 57 -7.44 2.78 -8.35
N ASN A 58 -7.43 1.92 -9.36
CA ASN A 58 -7.52 2.39 -10.74
C ASN A 58 -9.00 2.51 -11.17
N PRO A 59 -9.37 3.48 -12.01
CA PRO A 59 -10.68 3.48 -12.67
C PRO A 59 -10.95 2.18 -13.45
N LYS A 60 -9.89 1.56 -13.96
CA LYS A 60 -9.95 0.27 -14.63
C LYS A 60 -9.63 -0.85 -13.63
N SER A 61 -10.61 -1.13 -12.75
CA SER A 61 -10.61 -2.21 -11.76
C SER A 61 -12.03 -2.68 -11.47
N GLU A 62 -12.18 -3.91 -11.03
CA GLU A 62 -13.47 -4.46 -10.56
C GLU A 62 -13.93 -3.73 -9.27
N LEU A 63 -12.98 -3.32 -8.43
CA LEU A 63 -13.29 -2.53 -7.23
C LEU A 63 -13.98 -1.22 -7.60
N TYR A 64 -13.44 -0.45 -8.55
CA TYR A 64 -14.04 0.83 -8.94
C TYR A 64 -15.38 0.65 -9.65
N GLU A 65 -15.53 -0.38 -10.48
CA GLU A 65 -16.82 -0.70 -11.11
C GLU A 65 -17.93 -0.97 -10.09
N ASN A 66 -17.59 -1.70 -9.02
CA ASN A 66 -18.56 -2.10 -7.99
C ASN A 66 -18.78 -1.01 -6.93
N HIS A 67 -17.78 -0.18 -6.68
CA HIS A 67 -17.76 0.81 -5.60
C HIS A 67 -17.18 2.15 -6.05
N PRO A 68 -17.78 2.82 -7.07
CA PRO A 68 -17.30 4.13 -7.50
C PRO A 68 -17.51 5.23 -6.45
N ASP A 69 -18.31 4.94 -5.42
CA ASP A 69 -18.59 5.78 -4.25
C ASP A 69 -17.52 5.67 -3.15
N TRP A 70 -16.52 4.79 -3.29
CA TRP A 70 -15.47 4.59 -2.28
C TRP A 70 -14.24 5.47 -2.45
N ILE A 71 -14.22 6.31 -3.48
CA ILE A 71 -13.09 7.21 -3.73
C ILE A 71 -13.31 8.58 -3.07
N ILE A 72 -12.21 9.22 -2.72
CA ILE A 72 -12.20 10.64 -2.34
C ILE A 72 -12.57 11.45 -3.58
N ARG A 73 -13.66 12.21 -3.49
CA ARG A 73 -14.19 12.98 -4.60
C ARG A 73 -14.80 14.30 -4.13
N GLN A 74 -14.36 15.40 -4.71
CA GLN A 74 -15.02 16.67 -4.56
C GLN A 74 -16.23 16.73 -5.50
N PRO A 75 -17.45 16.95 -5.01
CA PRO A 75 -18.63 17.16 -5.85
C PRO A 75 -18.37 18.23 -6.91
N GLU A 76 -18.91 18.02 -8.12
CA GLU A 76 -18.83 18.96 -9.25
C GLU A 76 -17.43 19.28 -9.74
N ARG A 77 -16.38 18.66 -9.19
CA ARG A 77 -15.01 18.77 -9.73
C ARG A 77 -14.65 17.54 -10.55
N LYS A 78 -13.88 17.80 -11.61
CA LYS A 78 -13.27 16.71 -12.39
C LYS A 78 -12.30 15.91 -11.52
N GLU A 79 -12.34 14.60 -11.66
CA GLU A 79 -11.36 13.70 -11.05
C GLU A 79 -9.95 14.04 -11.56
N TYR A 80 -9.00 13.99 -10.64
CA TYR A 80 -7.59 14.18 -10.94
C TYR A 80 -6.84 12.87 -10.67
N TYR A 81 -6.06 12.44 -11.63
CA TYR A 81 -5.33 11.18 -11.57
C TYR A 81 -3.83 11.45 -11.45
N MET A 82 -3.20 10.94 -10.40
CA MET A 82 -1.76 10.81 -10.34
C MET A 82 -1.40 9.33 -10.57
N ARG A 83 -0.49 9.06 -11.51
CA ARG A 83 -0.14 7.68 -11.91
C ARG A 83 -1.34 6.82 -12.32
N ASN A 84 -2.38 7.43 -12.89
CA ASN A 84 -3.66 6.80 -13.24
C ASN A 84 -4.42 6.20 -12.03
N GLN A 85 -4.20 6.75 -10.86
CA GLN A 85 -4.78 6.26 -9.60
C GLN A 85 -5.76 7.28 -9.01
N LEU A 86 -6.71 6.76 -8.25
CA LEU A 86 -7.58 7.47 -7.32
C LEU A 86 -7.32 6.96 -5.91
N VAL A 87 -7.63 7.79 -4.93
CA VAL A 87 -7.45 7.47 -3.51
C VAL A 87 -8.78 6.98 -2.93
N LEU A 88 -8.74 5.84 -2.23
CA LEU A 88 -9.88 5.31 -1.49
C LEU A 88 -10.15 6.15 -0.25
N ASP A 89 -11.43 6.33 0.08
CA ASP A 89 -11.89 7.13 1.22
C ASP A 89 -11.78 6.35 2.54
N LEU A 90 -10.67 6.48 3.24
CA LEU A 90 -10.49 5.83 4.54
C LEU A 90 -11.31 6.44 5.67
N THR A 91 -12.03 7.53 5.46
CA THR A 91 -13.03 7.99 6.42
C THR A 91 -14.26 7.07 6.44
N ASN A 92 -14.43 6.25 5.38
CA ASN A 92 -15.51 5.29 5.23
C ASN A 92 -15.15 3.94 5.90
N PRO A 93 -15.90 3.49 6.93
CA PRO A 93 -15.62 2.21 7.60
C PRO A 93 -15.64 0.99 6.66
N ARG A 94 -16.46 1.01 5.60
CA ARG A 94 -16.51 -0.08 4.61
C ARG A 94 -15.20 -0.19 3.82
N VAL A 95 -14.56 0.94 3.52
CA VAL A 95 -13.24 0.98 2.89
C VAL A 95 -12.16 0.47 3.84
N GLN A 96 -12.22 0.87 5.12
CA GLN A 96 -11.32 0.34 6.15
C GLN A 96 -11.44 -1.19 6.26
N ASP A 97 -12.67 -1.72 6.26
CA ASP A 97 -12.92 -3.17 6.32
C ASP A 97 -12.39 -3.88 5.07
N PHE A 98 -12.56 -3.29 3.89
CA PHE A 98 -12.03 -3.81 2.64
C PHE A 98 -10.49 -3.91 2.67
N ILE A 99 -9.81 -2.85 3.09
CA ILE A 99 -8.33 -2.85 3.16
C ILE A 99 -7.84 -3.86 4.19
N TYR A 100 -8.43 -3.89 5.38
CA TYR A 100 -8.09 -4.89 6.39
C TYR A 100 -8.29 -6.32 5.85
N LYS A 101 -9.44 -6.57 5.22
CA LYS A 101 -9.74 -7.88 4.64
C LYS A 101 -8.75 -8.27 3.55
N THR A 102 -8.35 -7.35 2.71
CA THR A 102 -7.33 -7.57 1.67
C THR A 102 -6.04 -8.12 2.27
N VAL A 103 -5.52 -7.46 3.30
CA VAL A 103 -4.31 -7.91 4.00
C VAL A 103 -4.53 -9.27 4.67
N ASP A 104 -5.64 -9.44 5.34
CA ASP A 104 -5.99 -10.69 6.03
C ASP A 104 -6.11 -11.88 5.07
N ASP A 105 -6.70 -11.66 3.90
CA ASP A 105 -6.85 -12.69 2.87
C ASP A 105 -5.49 -13.08 2.26
N ILE A 106 -4.57 -12.13 2.08
CA ILE A 106 -3.20 -12.42 1.64
C ILE A 106 -2.50 -13.34 2.65
N PHE A 107 -2.57 -13.05 3.95
CA PHE A 107 -1.97 -13.91 4.97
C PHE A 107 -2.62 -15.29 5.08
N LYS A 108 -3.93 -15.38 4.83
CA LYS A 108 -4.63 -16.68 4.80
C LYS A 108 -4.23 -17.51 3.60
N GLU A 109 -4.07 -16.88 2.44
CA GLU A 109 -3.69 -17.56 1.21
C GLU A 109 -2.21 -17.97 1.21
N VAL A 110 -1.34 -17.12 1.80
CA VAL A 110 0.11 -17.31 1.85
C VAL A 110 0.60 -17.16 3.28
N PRO A 111 0.49 -18.21 4.12
CA PRO A 111 0.95 -18.17 5.51
C PRO A 111 2.46 -17.88 5.66
N GLU A 112 3.24 -18.07 4.59
CA GLU A 112 4.67 -17.81 4.53
C GLU A 112 5.02 -16.32 4.39
N VAL A 113 4.03 -15.41 4.26
CA VAL A 113 4.29 -13.96 4.20
C VAL A 113 4.99 -13.50 5.49
N ALA A 114 6.22 -13.07 5.31
CA ALA A 114 7.11 -12.62 6.38
C ALA A 114 7.46 -11.13 6.29
N PHE A 115 6.94 -10.44 5.27
CA PHE A 115 7.22 -9.02 5.02
C PHE A 115 6.14 -8.40 4.13
N ILE A 116 5.75 -7.17 4.43
CA ILE A 116 4.84 -6.37 3.59
C ILE A 116 5.52 -5.05 3.24
N LYS A 117 5.55 -4.72 1.93
CA LYS A 117 5.82 -3.36 1.46
C LYS A 117 4.48 -2.68 1.19
N TRP A 118 4.15 -1.70 2.03
CA TRP A 118 2.93 -0.90 1.92
C TRP A 118 3.23 0.38 1.17
N ASP A 119 2.66 0.54 0.01
CA ASP A 119 2.88 1.70 -0.85
C ASP A 119 1.67 2.63 -0.91
N CYS A 120 1.89 3.88 -1.35
CA CYS A 120 0.87 4.90 -1.53
C CYS A 120 1.37 5.97 -2.50
N ASN A 121 1.10 5.81 -3.78
CA ASN A 121 1.74 6.59 -4.84
C ASN A 121 0.86 7.71 -5.43
N SER A 122 -0.21 8.10 -4.74
CA SER A 122 -1.04 9.24 -5.16
C SER A 122 -1.30 10.19 -4.00
N LEU A 123 -1.35 11.47 -4.31
CA LEU A 123 -1.74 12.50 -3.38
C LEU A 123 -3.26 12.67 -3.36
N ILE A 124 -3.80 13.22 -2.27
CA ILE A 124 -5.20 13.60 -2.16
C ILE A 124 -5.38 15.01 -2.72
N TYR A 125 -6.00 15.12 -3.88
CA TYR A 125 -6.23 16.41 -4.56
C TYR A 125 -7.62 16.99 -4.29
N ASN A 126 -8.63 16.15 -4.18
CA ASN A 126 -10.03 16.52 -4.06
C ASN A 126 -10.57 16.08 -2.70
N ALA A 127 -9.98 16.61 -1.63
CA ALA A 127 -10.29 16.24 -0.24
C ALA A 127 -11.78 16.51 0.09
N ASN A 128 -12.60 15.48 -0.05
CA ASN A 128 -14.00 15.46 0.36
C ASN A 128 -14.47 14.01 0.49
N SER A 129 -15.28 13.75 1.49
CA SER A 129 -15.89 12.45 1.74
C SER A 129 -17.40 12.56 1.96
N PRO A 130 -18.21 11.75 1.26
CA PRO A 130 -19.64 11.71 1.50
C PRO A 130 -20.01 11.13 2.87
N THR A 131 -19.07 10.51 3.58
CA THR A 131 -19.29 9.94 4.92
C THR A 131 -19.12 10.95 6.05
N LEU A 132 -18.44 12.09 5.77
CA LEU A 132 -18.18 13.12 6.76
C LEU A 132 -19.23 14.22 6.76
N LYS A 133 -19.73 14.56 7.95
CA LYS A 133 -20.59 15.72 8.15
C LYS A 133 -19.82 17.04 8.07
N ASN A 134 -18.58 17.04 8.58
CA ASN A 134 -17.69 18.21 8.56
C ASN A 134 -16.44 17.90 7.74
N GLN A 135 -16.31 18.53 6.58
CA GLN A 135 -15.21 18.33 5.65
C GLN A 135 -13.90 18.97 6.13
N ASP A 136 -13.94 19.94 7.05
CA ASP A 136 -12.73 20.56 7.62
C ASP A 136 -11.86 19.55 8.38
N HIS A 137 -12.47 18.45 8.84
CA HIS A 137 -11.78 17.37 9.53
C HIS A 137 -11.31 16.25 8.60
N PHE A 138 -11.44 16.39 7.29
CA PHE A 138 -11.20 15.32 6.34
C PHE A 138 -9.83 14.63 6.52
N TYR A 139 -8.74 15.38 6.53
CA TYR A 139 -7.41 14.79 6.65
C TYR A 139 -7.19 14.09 8.00
N LEU A 140 -7.74 14.65 9.07
CA LEU A 140 -7.68 14.04 10.41
C LEU A 140 -8.43 12.69 10.42
N GLU A 141 -9.64 12.68 9.89
CA GLU A 141 -10.46 11.47 9.86
C GLU A 141 -9.91 10.42 8.88
N TYR A 142 -9.28 10.84 7.77
CA TYR A 142 -8.55 9.94 6.88
C TYR A 142 -7.41 9.21 7.62
N ILE A 143 -6.57 9.95 8.33
CA ILE A 143 -5.46 9.36 9.11
C ILE A 143 -5.98 8.48 10.25
N ARG A 144 -7.07 8.87 10.93
CA ARG A 144 -7.72 8.01 11.93
C ARG A 144 -8.21 6.69 11.32
N GLY A 145 -8.80 6.77 10.13
CA GLY A 145 -9.21 5.58 9.38
C GLY A 145 -8.03 4.67 9.00
N LEU A 146 -6.94 5.24 8.52
CA LEU A 146 -5.70 4.50 8.23
C LEU A 146 -5.16 3.83 9.49
N ASN A 147 -5.03 4.58 10.59
CA ASN A 147 -4.54 4.04 11.85
C ASN A 147 -5.45 2.91 12.37
N SER A 148 -6.77 3.04 12.26
CA SER A 148 -7.71 1.98 12.62
C SER A 148 -7.46 0.68 11.86
N VAL A 149 -7.16 0.76 10.56
CA VAL A 149 -6.79 -0.42 9.74
C VAL A 149 -5.46 -1.00 10.20
N LEU A 150 -4.45 -0.16 10.38
CA LEU A 150 -3.10 -0.57 10.79
C LEU A 150 -3.09 -1.19 12.20
N ASP A 151 -3.86 -0.64 13.15
CA ASP A 151 -4.05 -1.22 14.49
C ASP A 151 -4.61 -2.65 14.42
N ARG A 152 -5.63 -2.86 13.58
CA ARG A 152 -6.23 -4.20 13.38
C ARG A 152 -5.22 -5.18 12.78
N ILE A 153 -4.43 -4.74 11.80
CA ILE A 153 -3.38 -5.55 11.17
C ILE A 153 -2.31 -5.89 12.20
N ARG A 154 -1.79 -4.90 12.93
CA ARG A 154 -0.75 -5.10 13.95
C ARG A 154 -1.20 -5.99 15.10
N LYS A 155 -2.46 -5.86 15.51
CA LYS A 155 -3.04 -6.74 16.54
C LYS A 155 -3.06 -8.21 16.10
N LYS A 156 -3.35 -8.47 14.82
CA LYS A 156 -3.44 -9.83 14.29
C LYS A 156 -2.10 -10.41 13.85
N TYR A 157 -1.24 -9.57 13.27
CA TYR A 157 0.05 -9.94 12.70
C TYR A 157 1.22 -9.13 13.32
N PRO A 158 1.40 -9.19 14.65
CA PRO A 158 2.31 -8.29 15.37
C PRO A 158 3.79 -8.48 15.01
N LYS A 159 4.15 -9.65 14.49
CA LYS A 159 5.54 -10.04 14.23
C LYS A 159 5.98 -9.80 12.78
N THR A 160 5.06 -9.47 11.88
CA THR A 160 5.40 -9.26 10.47
C THR A 160 5.97 -7.85 10.27
N PRO A 161 7.22 -7.69 9.85
CA PRO A 161 7.75 -6.41 9.44
C PRO A 161 6.94 -5.80 8.31
N MET A 162 6.77 -4.48 8.37
CA MET A 162 6.09 -3.70 7.33
C MET A 162 6.97 -2.51 6.97
N MET A 163 7.24 -2.34 5.68
CA MET A 163 7.92 -1.19 5.11
C MET A 163 6.89 -0.17 4.64
N LEU A 164 7.07 1.09 5.00
CA LEU A 164 6.31 2.20 4.44
C LEU A 164 7.01 2.74 3.20
N CYS A 165 6.28 2.76 2.08
CA CYS A 165 6.67 3.43 0.84
C CYS A 165 5.54 4.38 0.41
N ALA A 166 5.89 5.45 -0.27
CA ALA A 166 4.96 6.39 -0.89
C ALA A 166 5.66 7.11 -2.05
N GLY A 167 6.04 6.35 -3.09
CA GLY A 167 6.95 6.84 -4.11
C GLY A 167 8.31 7.22 -3.52
N GLY A 168 8.80 6.43 -2.57
CA GLY A 168 9.87 6.77 -1.65
C GLY A 168 9.34 7.22 -0.29
N GLY A 169 9.99 8.17 0.35
CA GLY A 169 9.75 8.59 1.72
C GLY A 169 8.73 9.71 1.94
N SER A 170 7.82 9.98 1.02
CA SER A 170 6.94 11.15 1.12
C SER A 170 5.90 11.10 2.25
N ARG A 171 5.74 9.95 2.92
CA ARG A 171 4.84 9.79 4.09
C ARG A 171 5.55 9.36 5.37
N VAL A 172 6.87 9.55 5.41
CA VAL A 172 7.65 9.21 6.61
C VAL A 172 7.41 10.22 7.71
N ASP A 173 6.92 9.75 8.84
CA ASP A 173 6.78 10.52 10.07
C ASP A 173 6.94 9.63 11.32
N TYR A 174 7.03 10.25 12.50
CA TYR A 174 7.19 9.50 13.76
C TYR A 174 5.95 8.69 14.15
N ALA A 175 4.75 9.11 13.75
CA ALA A 175 3.53 8.36 14.01
C ALA A 175 3.50 7.04 13.22
N ALA A 176 4.07 7.02 12.01
CA ALA A 176 4.19 5.83 11.18
C ALA A 176 5.08 4.74 11.83
N LEU A 177 6.06 5.11 12.67
CA LEU A 177 6.91 4.15 13.39
C LEU A 177 6.15 3.25 14.37
N GLN A 178 4.91 3.58 14.74
CA GLN A 178 4.04 2.70 15.52
C GLN A 178 3.61 1.46 14.71
N TYR A 179 3.56 1.58 13.39
CA TYR A 179 3.03 0.56 12.50
C TYR A 179 4.08 -0.04 11.58
N PHE A 180 5.04 0.77 11.12
CA PHE A 180 6.05 0.36 10.16
C PHE A 180 7.40 0.17 10.84
N THR A 181 8.07 -0.93 10.50
CA THR A 181 9.40 -1.24 11.05
C THR A 181 10.49 -0.48 10.33
N GLU A 182 10.23 -0.07 9.09
CA GLU A 182 11.18 0.57 8.21
C GLU A 182 10.51 1.42 7.14
N PHE A 183 11.27 2.33 6.55
CA PHE A 183 10.86 3.22 5.48
C PHE A 183 11.72 3.01 4.25
N TRP A 184 11.09 3.08 3.09
CA TRP A 184 11.78 3.22 1.81
C TRP A 184 12.03 4.71 1.53
N PRO A 185 13.25 5.25 1.72
CA PRO A 185 13.46 6.71 1.66
C PRO A 185 13.33 7.28 0.26
N SER A 186 13.66 6.50 -0.79
CA SER A 186 13.58 6.96 -2.18
C SER A 186 13.63 5.80 -3.16
N ASP A 187 12.91 5.91 -4.28
CA ASP A 187 13.02 5.01 -5.44
C ASP A 187 14.29 5.27 -6.27
N ASN A 188 15.03 6.34 -5.97
CA ASN A 188 16.32 6.60 -6.61
C ASN A 188 17.38 5.64 -6.08
N THR A 189 17.85 4.73 -6.93
CA THR A 189 18.85 3.70 -6.61
C THR A 189 20.25 4.06 -7.04
N ASN A 190 20.49 5.28 -7.58
CA ASN A 190 21.83 5.75 -7.91
C ASN A 190 22.72 5.75 -6.64
N PRO A 191 23.85 5.06 -6.62
CA PRO A 191 24.67 4.88 -5.42
C PRO A 191 25.22 6.20 -4.85
N TYR A 192 25.52 7.18 -5.69
CA TYR A 192 26.00 8.50 -5.23
C TYR A 192 24.88 9.30 -4.56
N ASP A 193 23.69 9.30 -5.15
CA ASP A 193 22.53 9.99 -4.56
C ASP A 193 22.09 9.31 -3.26
N ARG A 194 22.20 7.98 -3.18
CA ARG A 194 21.86 7.20 -1.98
C ARG A 194 22.72 7.59 -0.76
N ILE A 195 23.97 8.00 -0.95
CA ILE A 195 24.80 8.50 0.15
C ILE A 195 24.13 9.71 0.83
N PHE A 196 23.69 10.68 0.04
CA PHE A 196 23.02 11.88 0.55
C PHE A 196 21.65 11.56 1.12
N ILE A 197 20.84 10.78 0.43
CA ILE A 197 19.51 10.36 0.87
C ILE A 197 19.59 9.67 2.24
N GLN A 198 20.49 8.70 2.42
CA GLN A 198 20.65 7.98 3.68
C GLN A 198 21.17 8.90 4.79
N TRP A 199 22.14 9.74 4.46
CA TRP A 199 22.71 10.68 5.42
C TRP A 199 21.68 11.69 5.91
N GLU A 200 20.91 12.32 5.01
CA GLU A 200 19.88 13.31 5.35
C GLU A 200 18.76 12.69 6.20
N TYR A 201 18.26 11.51 5.83
CA TYR A 201 17.26 10.82 6.64
C TYR A 201 17.74 10.48 8.04
N SER A 202 19.03 10.19 8.22
CA SER A 202 19.60 9.84 9.52
C SER A 202 19.58 10.98 10.55
N TYR A 203 19.41 12.24 10.12
CA TYR A 203 19.20 13.36 11.04
C TYR A 203 17.82 13.35 11.70
N TYR A 204 16.84 12.76 11.05
CA TYR A 204 15.44 12.83 11.48
C TYR A 204 14.92 11.50 12.01
N PHE A 205 15.46 10.39 11.53
CA PHE A 205 14.93 9.06 11.84
C PHE A 205 16.04 8.10 12.29
N PRO A 206 15.71 7.13 13.17
CA PRO A 206 16.66 6.10 13.58
C PRO A 206 17.18 5.32 12.37
N ALA A 207 18.49 5.11 12.29
CA ALA A 207 19.11 4.39 11.17
C ALA A 207 18.52 2.98 10.94
N ILE A 208 18.07 2.32 12.01
CA ILE A 208 17.44 1.00 11.96
C ILE A 208 16.08 1.01 11.23
N ALA A 209 15.44 2.18 11.13
CA ALA A 209 14.15 2.35 10.45
C ALA A 209 14.31 2.82 9.00
N ILE A 210 15.53 3.07 8.54
CA ILE A 210 15.80 3.57 7.19
C ILE A 210 16.28 2.41 6.34
N ASP A 211 15.45 2.00 5.36
CA ASP A 211 15.85 0.92 4.46
C ASP A 211 16.94 1.37 3.47
N ASN A 212 17.83 0.44 3.16
CA ASN A 212 19.00 0.71 2.35
C ASN A 212 18.99 -0.16 1.08
N HIS A 213 19.22 0.48 -0.06
CA HIS A 213 19.36 -0.22 -1.33
C HIS A 213 20.81 -0.13 -1.81
N ILE A 214 21.40 -1.28 -2.05
CA ILE A 214 22.75 -1.41 -2.60
C ILE A 214 22.61 -2.09 -3.96
N THR A 215 23.02 -1.41 -5.01
CA THR A 215 23.09 -1.92 -6.39
C THR A 215 24.51 -2.33 -6.74
#